data_3cb4731ec9a991318d39d5bb5bf20aeb
#
_entry.id   3cb4731ec9a991318d39d5bb5bf20aeb
#
_cell.length_a   1.000
_cell.length_b   1.000
_cell.length_c   1.000
_cell.angle_alpha   90.00
_cell.angle_beta   90.00
_cell.angle_gamma   90.00
#
_symmetry.space_group_name_H-M   'P 1'
#
loop_
_entity.id
_entity.type
_entity.pdbx_description
1 polymer ?
#
loop_
_entity_poly.entity_id
_entity_poly.type
_entity_poly.pdbx_seq_one_letter_code
_entity_poly.pdbx_strand_id
1 'polypeptide(L)'
;MANDALVAEMLDLIVNDSENLDRTMDLLTDDAVWVLEPGGTEYHGAREIRTLVRIAMAGRTHDQSNRIEITNWFANDENLCVEYGHGAVTTGSYTAGIRVRLKASSTRFCITYHIRDGRFDQVHKYINGTSWWVNLLVPVGLGLLNRRVRRALAKT
;
A
#
# COMPACT_ATOMS: atom_id res chain seq x y z
N MET A 1 -0.76 2.07 25.20
CA MET A 1 0.58 2.03 24.58
C MET A 1 0.97 3.44 24.16
N ALA A 2 2.25 3.79 24.10
CA ALA A 2 2.69 5.15 23.79
C ALA A 2 2.24 5.62 22.39
N ASN A 3 1.97 4.69 21.48
CA ASN A 3 1.65 4.96 20.07
C ASN A 3 0.18 4.68 19.70
N ASP A 4 -0.74 4.57 20.68
CA ASP A 4 -2.15 4.23 20.40
C ASP A 4 -2.82 5.23 19.44
N ALA A 5 -2.52 6.51 19.56
CA ALA A 5 -3.05 7.55 18.67
C ALA A 5 -2.55 7.39 17.23
N LEU A 6 -1.26 7.09 17.04
CA LEU A 6 -0.66 6.84 15.73
C LEU A 6 -1.28 5.60 15.06
N VAL A 7 -1.45 4.53 15.84
CA VAL A 7 -2.07 3.28 15.36
C VAL A 7 -3.52 3.53 14.94
N ALA A 8 -4.30 4.22 15.77
CA ALA A 8 -5.70 4.55 15.46
C ALA A 8 -5.81 5.41 14.19
N GLU A 9 -4.94 6.40 14.03
CA GLU A 9 -4.89 7.27 12.85
C GLU A 9 -4.56 6.47 11.58
N MET A 10 -3.59 5.54 11.65
CA MET A 10 -3.25 4.69 10.49
C MET A 10 -4.38 3.74 10.11
N LEU A 11 -5.05 3.13 11.09
CA LEU A 11 -6.19 2.24 10.84
C LEU A 11 -7.36 3.00 10.20
N ASP A 12 -7.66 4.20 10.69
CA ASP A 12 -8.67 5.09 10.10
C ASP A 12 -8.30 5.49 8.66
N LEU A 13 -7.06 5.88 8.44
CA LEU A 13 -6.56 6.23 7.10
C LEU A 13 -6.72 5.07 6.12
N ILE A 14 -6.37 3.85 6.50
CA ILE A 14 -6.48 2.66 5.63
C ILE A 14 -7.94 2.43 5.23
N VAL A 15 -8.89 2.55 6.16
CA VAL A 15 -10.30 2.21 5.93
C VAL A 15 -11.05 3.33 5.23
N ASN A 16 -10.89 4.55 5.71
CA ASN A 16 -11.77 5.66 5.37
C ASN A 16 -11.17 6.67 4.41
N ASP A 17 -9.83 6.77 4.35
CA ASP A 17 -9.16 7.85 3.63
C ASP A 17 -7.85 7.41 2.95
N SER A 18 -7.81 6.15 2.49
CA SER A 18 -6.60 5.53 1.91
C SER A 18 -6.04 6.25 0.67
N GLU A 19 -6.78 7.21 0.11
CA GLU A 19 -6.37 8.02 -1.02
C GLU A 19 -5.74 9.35 -0.61
N ASN A 20 -5.84 9.72 0.67
CA ASN A 20 -5.27 10.96 1.19
C ASN A 20 -3.75 10.83 1.38
N LEU A 21 -3.06 11.25 0.33
CA LEU A 21 -1.61 11.14 0.27
C LEU A 21 -0.92 12.03 1.30
N ASP A 22 -1.49 13.19 1.58
CA ASP A 22 -0.88 14.12 2.56
C ASP A 22 -0.97 13.54 3.97
N ARG A 23 -2.15 13.04 4.38
CA ARG A 23 -2.29 12.30 5.65
C ARG A 23 -1.31 11.12 5.75
N THR A 24 -1.16 10.36 4.66
CA THR A 24 -0.20 9.24 4.63
C THR A 24 1.23 9.73 4.89
N MET A 25 1.62 10.83 4.26
CA MET A 25 2.98 11.37 4.43
C MET A 25 3.21 11.94 5.83
N ASP A 26 2.21 12.53 6.46
CA ASP A 26 2.30 13.10 7.81
C ASP A 26 2.59 12.02 8.88
N LEU A 27 2.18 10.79 8.63
CA LEU A 27 2.43 9.65 9.52
C LEU A 27 3.81 8.99 9.32
N LEU A 28 4.55 9.37 8.27
CA LEU A 28 5.86 8.81 7.96
C LEU A 28 6.99 9.75 8.43
N THR A 29 8.15 9.17 8.73
CA THR A 29 9.38 9.96 8.91
C THR A 29 9.89 10.45 7.55
N ASP A 30 10.70 11.52 7.54
CA ASP A 30 11.23 12.09 6.30
C ASP A 30 12.16 11.12 5.55
N ASP A 31 12.82 10.23 6.29
CA ASP A 31 13.73 9.20 5.81
C ASP A 31 13.08 7.82 5.68
N ALA A 32 11.76 7.74 5.76
CA ALA A 32 11.04 6.48 5.71
C ALA A 32 11.39 5.61 4.49
N VAL A 33 11.36 4.30 4.68
CA VAL A 33 11.57 3.31 3.62
C VAL A 33 10.30 2.51 3.40
N TRP A 34 9.85 2.46 2.15
CA TRP A 34 8.69 1.65 1.75
C TRP A 34 9.11 0.52 0.84
N VAL A 35 8.88 -0.70 1.28
CA VAL A 35 9.25 -1.94 0.57
C VAL A 35 8.00 -2.61 -0.02
N LEU A 36 8.06 -2.99 -1.29
CA LEU A 36 7.02 -3.79 -1.95
C LEU A 36 7.47 -5.24 -2.10
N GLU A 37 6.69 -6.15 -1.54
CA GLU A 37 6.91 -7.59 -1.63
C GLU A 37 5.84 -8.30 -2.49
N PRO A 38 6.17 -9.35 -3.23
CA PRO A 38 7.50 -9.93 -3.40
C PRO A 38 8.39 -9.11 -4.33
N GLY A 39 9.70 -9.14 -4.09
CA GLY A 39 10.70 -8.50 -4.96
C GLY A 39 11.59 -7.48 -4.25
N GLY A 40 11.28 -7.12 -3.00
CA GLY A 40 12.12 -6.26 -2.18
C GLY A 40 12.42 -4.90 -2.82
N THR A 41 11.48 -4.35 -3.60
CA THR A 41 11.69 -3.03 -4.22
C THR A 41 11.50 -1.94 -3.20
N GLU A 42 12.56 -1.17 -2.96
CA GLU A 42 12.57 -0.10 -1.97
C GLU A 42 12.36 1.28 -2.60
N TYR A 43 11.64 2.12 -1.84
CA TYR A 43 11.41 3.54 -2.12
C TYR A 43 11.79 4.33 -0.88
N HIS A 44 12.69 5.30 -1.03
CA HIS A 44 13.31 6.02 0.08
C HIS A 44 12.83 7.48 0.15
N GLY A 45 12.42 7.87 1.35
CA GLY A 45 12.02 9.23 1.67
C GLY A 45 10.71 9.69 1.03
N ALA A 46 10.22 10.83 1.49
CA ALA A 46 8.90 11.34 1.15
C ALA A 46 8.67 11.49 -0.38
N ARG A 47 9.68 11.89 -1.15
CA ARG A 47 9.55 12.11 -2.60
C ARG A 47 9.26 10.82 -3.36
N GLU A 48 10.04 9.75 -3.11
CA GLU A 48 9.86 8.48 -3.81
C GLU A 48 8.57 7.80 -3.38
N ILE A 49 8.27 7.80 -2.06
CA ILE A 49 7.07 7.20 -1.50
C ILE A 49 5.82 7.92 -2.02
N ARG A 50 5.79 9.26 -2.02
CA ARG A 50 4.68 10.05 -2.58
C ARG A 50 4.45 9.71 -4.05
N THR A 51 5.53 9.57 -4.85
CA THR A 51 5.44 9.22 -6.26
C THR A 51 4.89 7.80 -6.45
N LEU A 52 5.37 6.84 -5.65
CA LEU A 52 4.85 5.46 -5.64
C LEU A 52 3.35 5.43 -5.37
N VAL A 53 2.93 6.02 -4.23
CA VAL A 53 1.53 5.98 -3.79
C VAL A 53 0.63 6.63 -4.83
N ARG A 54 1.00 7.81 -5.33
CA ARG A 54 0.23 8.52 -6.39
C ARG A 54 0.05 7.67 -7.64
N ILE A 55 1.10 7.00 -8.13
CA ILE A 55 1.01 6.17 -9.33
C ILE A 55 0.20 4.90 -9.06
N ALA A 56 0.35 4.29 -7.88
CA ALA A 56 -0.42 3.11 -7.48
C ALA A 56 -1.91 3.43 -7.35
N MET A 57 -2.25 4.62 -6.82
CA MET A 57 -3.63 5.07 -6.66
C MET A 57 -4.28 5.48 -7.99
N ALA A 58 -3.54 6.16 -8.87
CA ALA A 58 -4.05 6.57 -10.19
C ALA A 58 -4.54 5.40 -11.07
N GLY A 59 -4.13 4.16 -10.75
CA GLY A 59 -4.61 2.95 -11.42
C GLY A 59 -5.91 2.38 -10.83
N ARG A 60 -6.41 2.91 -9.72
CA ARG A 60 -7.64 2.45 -9.11
C ARG A 60 -8.84 3.14 -9.77
N THR A 61 -9.86 2.37 -10.11
CA THR A 61 -11.15 2.94 -10.49
C THR A 61 -11.90 3.27 -9.21
N HIS A 62 -12.39 4.51 -9.10
CA HIS A 62 -13.30 4.95 -8.04
C HIS A 62 -14.66 4.24 -8.19
N ASP A 63 -14.71 2.99 -7.82
CA ASP A 63 -15.97 2.33 -7.59
C ASP A 63 -16.24 2.40 -6.07
N GLN A 64 -17.32 3.06 -5.66
CA GLN A 64 -17.72 3.23 -4.25
C GLN A 64 -17.88 1.89 -3.49
N SER A 65 -17.86 0.81 -4.23
CA SER A 65 -17.89 -0.56 -3.72
C SER A 65 -16.54 -1.09 -3.23
N ASN A 66 -15.47 -0.32 -3.36
CA ASN A 66 -14.10 -0.70 -3.04
C ASN A 66 -13.77 -0.44 -1.56
N ARG A 67 -14.61 -0.94 -0.65
CA ARG A 67 -14.30 -0.84 0.78
C ARG A 67 -13.13 -1.73 1.11
N ILE A 68 -12.10 -1.12 1.72
CA ILE A 68 -11.04 -1.85 2.39
C ILE A 68 -11.62 -2.41 3.68
N GLU A 69 -11.46 -3.71 3.86
CA GLU A 69 -11.89 -4.41 5.07
C GLU A 69 -10.64 -4.91 5.80
N ILE A 70 -10.38 -4.37 6.96
CA ILE A 70 -9.33 -4.89 7.84
C ILE A 70 -9.84 -6.21 8.43
N THR A 71 -9.13 -7.30 8.14
CA THR A 71 -9.48 -8.64 8.61
C THR A 71 -8.79 -9.00 9.92
N ASN A 72 -7.62 -8.42 10.13
CA ASN A 72 -6.84 -8.60 11.36
C ASN A 72 -5.84 -7.48 11.54
N TRP A 73 -5.47 -7.17 12.76
CA TRP A 73 -4.35 -6.28 13.07
C TRP A 73 -3.81 -6.55 14.46
N PHE A 74 -2.54 -6.23 14.67
CA PHE A 74 -1.93 -6.20 15.98
C PHE A 74 -0.87 -5.08 16.03
N ALA A 75 -0.67 -4.52 17.21
CA ALA A 75 0.33 -3.49 17.43
C ALA A 75 1.03 -3.70 18.77
N ASN A 76 2.26 -3.22 18.84
CA ASN A 76 3.03 -3.03 20.06
C ASN A 76 3.70 -1.64 20.00
N ASP A 77 4.64 -1.36 20.92
CA ASP A 77 5.27 -0.03 20.98
C ASP A 77 6.20 0.25 19.78
N GLU A 78 6.60 -0.75 19.01
CA GLU A 78 7.54 -0.61 17.90
C GLU A 78 6.92 -0.95 16.55
N ASN A 79 5.82 -1.70 16.50
CA ASN A 79 5.30 -2.23 15.26
C ASN A 79 3.77 -2.21 15.20
N LEU A 80 3.26 -1.99 13.98
CA LEU A 80 1.86 -2.24 13.61
C LEU A 80 1.84 -3.21 12.42
N CYS A 81 1.04 -4.26 12.51
CA CYS A 81 0.75 -5.15 11.39
C CYS A 81 -0.74 -5.10 11.08
N VAL A 82 -1.08 -4.95 9.80
CA VAL A 82 -2.47 -4.87 9.34
C VAL A 82 -2.67 -5.83 8.18
N GLU A 83 -3.63 -6.73 8.32
CA GLU A 83 -4.13 -7.56 7.23
C GLU A 83 -5.45 -7.00 6.72
N TYR A 84 -5.54 -6.78 5.42
CA TYR A 84 -6.75 -6.28 4.81
C TYR A 84 -6.99 -6.87 3.43
N GLY A 85 -8.24 -6.85 3.03
CA GLY A 85 -8.70 -7.19 1.70
C GLY A 85 -9.61 -6.10 1.16
N HIS A 86 -9.91 -6.20 -0.11
CA HIS A 86 -11.00 -5.42 -0.66
C HIS A 86 -12.29 -6.21 -0.48
N GLY A 87 -13.38 -5.58 -0.02
CA GLY A 87 -14.69 -6.20 0.11
C GLY A 87 -15.22 -6.77 -1.20
N ALA A 88 -16.40 -7.34 -1.21
CA ALA A 88 -16.97 -8.25 -2.23
C ALA A 88 -17.03 -7.74 -3.69
N VAL A 89 -16.29 -6.73 -4.08
CA VAL A 89 -16.42 -6.07 -5.39
C VAL A 89 -15.21 -6.28 -6.28
N THR A 90 -15.47 -6.27 -7.58
CA THR A 90 -14.47 -6.35 -8.63
C THR A 90 -13.66 -5.05 -8.70
N THR A 91 -12.43 -5.07 -8.22
CA THR A 91 -11.52 -3.95 -8.41
C THR A 91 -10.96 -3.95 -9.83
N GLY A 92 -11.17 -2.86 -10.57
CA GLY A 92 -10.44 -2.64 -11.81
C GLY A 92 -9.13 -1.94 -11.49
N SER A 93 -7.99 -2.52 -11.84
CA SER A 93 -6.73 -1.80 -11.82
C SER A 93 -6.22 -1.62 -13.25
N TYR A 94 -5.64 -0.45 -13.53
CA TYR A 94 -4.93 -0.22 -14.78
C TYR A 94 -3.45 -0.54 -14.59
N THR A 95 -3.03 -1.68 -15.09
CA THR A 95 -1.62 -2.02 -15.13
C THR A 95 -1.15 -1.97 -16.58
N ALA A 96 -0.20 -1.12 -16.88
CA ALA A 96 0.36 -0.94 -18.24
C ALA A 96 -0.67 -0.58 -19.34
N GLY A 97 -1.76 0.15 -18.98
CA GLY A 97 -2.82 0.52 -19.92
C GLY A 97 -3.86 -0.58 -20.17
N ILE A 98 -3.72 -1.72 -19.53
CA ILE A 98 -4.67 -2.84 -19.61
C ILE A 98 -5.56 -2.81 -18.38
N ARG A 99 -6.87 -2.79 -18.58
CA ARG A 99 -7.84 -2.89 -17.49
C ARG A 99 -7.95 -4.34 -17.05
N VAL A 100 -7.38 -4.65 -15.89
CA VAL A 100 -7.52 -5.97 -15.26
C VAL A 100 -8.61 -5.88 -14.21
N ARG A 101 -9.71 -6.62 -14.41
CA ARG A 101 -10.74 -6.81 -13.38
C ARG A 101 -10.35 -8.03 -12.54
N LEU A 102 -9.89 -7.79 -11.34
CA LEU A 102 -9.69 -8.84 -10.34
C LEU A 102 -10.90 -8.88 -9.42
N LYS A 103 -11.40 -10.08 -9.11
CA LYS A 103 -12.36 -10.23 -8.00
C LYS A 103 -11.68 -9.79 -6.71
N ALA A 104 -12.34 -8.95 -5.93
CA ALA A 104 -11.81 -8.40 -4.68
C ALA A 104 -11.32 -9.49 -3.70
N SER A 105 -11.99 -10.64 -3.69
CA SER A 105 -11.59 -11.81 -2.90
C SER A 105 -10.29 -12.48 -3.33
N SER A 106 -9.67 -12.04 -4.44
CA SER A 106 -8.49 -12.70 -5.01
C SER A 106 -7.15 -12.11 -4.57
N THR A 107 -7.16 -10.99 -3.85
CA THR A 107 -5.94 -10.34 -3.40
C THR A 107 -6.08 -9.94 -1.94
N ARG A 108 -5.14 -10.37 -1.13
CA ARG A 108 -4.99 -9.96 0.26
C ARG A 108 -3.70 -9.19 0.41
N PHE A 109 -3.70 -8.27 1.34
CA PHE A 109 -2.54 -7.45 1.66
C PHE A 109 -2.22 -7.62 3.14
N CYS A 110 -0.93 -7.70 3.42
CA CYS A 110 -0.41 -7.51 4.75
C CYS A 110 0.56 -6.35 4.70
N ILE A 111 0.43 -5.39 5.60
CA ILE A 111 1.37 -4.30 5.74
C ILE A 111 1.92 -4.33 7.15
N THR A 112 3.23 -4.29 7.26
CA THR A 112 3.91 -4.07 8.53
C THR A 112 4.53 -2.68 8.54
N TYR A 113 4.36 -1.99 9.64
CA TYR A 113 4.92 -0.68 9.91
C TYR A 113 5.81 -0.76 11.12
N HIS A 114 7.03 -0.24 11.03
CA HIS A 114 7.88 -0.02 12.19
C HIS A 114 7.71 1.42 12.68
N ILE A 115 7.70 1.61 13.99
CA ILE A 115 7.46 2.89 14.64
C ILE A 115 8.76 3.40 15.28
N ARG A 116 9.15 4.61 14.90
CA ARG A 116 10.28 5.34 15.46
C ARG A 116 9.85 6.76 15.79
N ASP A 117 10.04 7.18 17.03
CA ASP A 117 9.75 8.56 17.49
C ASP A 117 8.31 9.03 17.18
N GLY A 118 7.32 8.13 17.32
CA GLY A 118 5.92 8.46 17.10
C GLY A 118 5.51 8.61 15.62
N ARG A 119 6.32 8.10 14.69
CA ARG A 119 6.03 8.02 13.25
C ARG A 119 6.47 6.67 12.69
N PHE A 120 5.98 6.32 11.51
CA PHE A 120 6.41 5.12 10.80
C PHE A 120 7.65 5.43 9.96
N ASP A 121 8.73 4.68 10.19
CA ASP A 121 9.99 4.82 9.44
C ASP A 121 10.24 3.66 8.46
N GLN A 122 9.59 2.51 8.64
CA GLN A 122 9.64 1.41 7.68
C GLN A 122 8.24 0.88 7.41
N VAL A 123 7.96 0.64 6.13
CA VAL A 123 6.69 0.08 5.67
C VAL A 123 6.99 -1.08 4.72
N HIS A 124 6.58 -2.29 5.08
CA HIS A 124 6.65 -3.45 4.20
C HIS A 124 5.25 -3.85 3.76
N LYS A 125 4.98 -3.76 2.48
CA LYS A 125 3.70 -4.13 1.90
C LYS A 125 3.81 -5.45 1.15
N TYR A 126 3.16 -6.47 1.68
CA TYR A 126 3.06 -7.79 1.10
C TYR A 126 1.78 -7.90 0.28
N ILE A 127 1.91 -8.32 -0.97
CA ILE A 127 0.79 -8.54 -1.87
C ILE A 127 0.70 -10.03 -2.14
N ASN A 128 -0.37 -10.66 -1.69
CA ASN A 128 -0.59 -12.09 -1.87
C ASN A 128 -1.89 -12.34 -2.65
N GLY A 129 -1.79 -13.08 -3.74
CA GLY A 129 -2.94 -13.54 -4.49
C GLY A 129 -3.49 -14.83 -3.89
N THR A 130 -4.82 -14.96 -3.83
CA THR A 130 -5.48 -16.19 -3.38
C THR A 130 -5.42 -17.32 -4.44
N SER A 131 -5.00 -16.98 -5.67
CA SER A 131 -4.87 -17.92 -6.79
C SER A 131 -3.44 -17.95 -7.31
N TRP A 132 -2.93 -19.12 -7.67
CA TRP A 132 -1.56 -19.29 -8.17
C TRP A 132 -1.21 -18.40 -9.37
N TRP A 133 -2.15 -18.19 -10.29
CA TRP A 133 -1.95 -17.33 -11.46
C TRP A 133 -1.85 -15.83 -11.09
N VAL A 134 -2.55 -15.40 -10.02
CA VAL A 134 -2.43 -14.02 -9.49
C VAL A 134 -1.03 -13.82 -8.92
N ASN A 135 -0.52 -14.79 -8.15
CA ASN A 135 0.84 -14.75 -7.61
C ASN A 135 1.90 -14.73 -8.71
N LEU A 136 1.65 -15.37 -9.85
CA LEU A 136 2.54 -15.31 -11.00
C LEU A 136 2.57 -13.91 -11.66
N LEU A 137 1.44 -13.20 -11.65
CA LEU A 137 1.32 -11.88 -12.27
C LEU A 137 1.76 -10.72 -11.35
N VAL A 138 1.75 -10.92 -10.03
CA VAL A 138 2.14 -9.88 -9.06
C VAL A 138 3.55 -9.33 -9.33
N PRO A 139 4.61 -10.14 -9.50
CA PRO A 139 5.95 -9.64 -9.77
C PRO A 139 6.03 -8.82 -11.09
N VAL A 140 5.29 -9.23 -12.11
CA VAL A 140 5.22 -8.49 -13.38
C VAL A 140 4.57 -7.12 -13.18
N GLY A 141 3.44 -7.09 -12.45
CA GLY A 141 2.75 -5.85 -12.10
C GLY A 141 3.63 -4.89 -11.28
N LEU A 142 4.34 -5.41 -10.28
CA LEU A 142 5.28 -4.64 -9.47
C LEU A 142 6.46 -4.11 -10.31
N GLY A 143 7.01 -4.92 -11.22
CA GLY A 143 8.05 -4.48 -12.15
C GLY A 143 7.61 -3.32 -13.05
N LEU A 144 6.37 -3.37 -13.56
CA LEU A 144 5.80 -2.29 -14.36
C LEU A 144 5.54 -1.04 -13.52
N LEU A 145 5.03 -1.18 -12.31
CA LEU A 145 4.84 -0.09 -11.37
C LEU A 145 6.18 0.59 -11.06
N ASN A 146 7.21 -0.16 -10.72
CA ASN A 146 8.54 0.36 -10.44
C ASN A 146 9.11 1.15 -11.63
N ARG A 147 9.01 0.61 -12.86
CA ARG A 147 9.44 1.35 -14.07
C ARG A 147 8.71 2.69 -14.22
N ARG A 148 7.42 2.76 -13.92
CA ARG A 148 6.64 4.01 -13.99
C ARG A 148 7.10 5.02 -12.93
N VAL A 149 7.31 4.56 -11.69
CA VAL A 149 7.82 5.41 -10.60
C VAL A 149 9.19 5.98 -10.95
N ARG A 150 10.15 5.13 -11.37
CA ARG A 150 11.49 5.57 -11.73
C ARG A 150 11.49 6.57 -12.91
N ARG A 151 10.61 6.36 -13.91
CA ARG A 151 10.43 7.33 -15.01
C ARG A 151 9.84 8.66 -14.54
N ALA A 152 8.91 8.64 -13.60
CA ALA A 152 8.33 9.86 -13.06
C ALA A 152 9.37 10.66 -12.25
N LEU A 153 10.17 9.96 -11.42
CA LEU A 153 11.25 10.56 -10.64
C LEU A 153 12.36 11.17 -11.50
N ALA A 154 12.65 10.59 -12.67
CA ALA A 154 13.65 11.11 -13.58
C ALA A 154 13.23 12.39 -14.33
N LYS A 155 11.94 12.78 -14.28
CA LYS A 155 11.40 13.99 -14.94
C LYS A 155 11.27 15.18 -14.00
N THR A 156 11.51 14.98 -12.71
CA THR A 156 11.44 16.00 -11.63
C THR A 156 12.82 16.27 -11.07
#